data_dbfcf0711afc56f74f55f01125f2f1ad
#
_entry.id   dbfcf0711afc56f74f55f01125f2f1ad
#
_cell.length_a   1.000
_cell.length_b   1.000
_cell.length_c   1.000
_cell.angle_alpha   90.00
_cell.angle_beta   90.00
_cell.angle_gamma   90.00
#
_symmetry.space_group_name_H-M   'P 1'
#
loop_
_entity.id
_entity.type
_entity.pdbx_description
1 polymer ?
#
loop_
_entity_poly.entity_id
_entity_poly.type
_entity_poly.pdbx_seq_one_letter_code
_entity_poly.pdbx_strand_id
1 'polypeptide(L)'
;DYEVKAGDLLLAIDEAPFDLYFQPHAPARIPDGAEVMATTDAPSVSGRLQVVAINRGARDGVANGQVYSLFKPGERIRDSVRNPNPNPFRDSRREDAWVTLPDDFAGHLMVFRVFDRISYGLVMESQRHIQVRDRLQAPYAL
;
A
#
# COMPACT_ATOMS: atom_id res chain seq x y z
N ASP A 1 -10.87 19.32 11.81
CA ASP A 1 -11.25 20.60 11.19
C ASP A 1 -9.97 21.28 10.70
N TYR A 2 -9.87 21.48 9.37
CA TYR A 2 -8.77 22.25 8.79
C TYR A 2 -9.22 23.69 8.64
N GLU A 3 -8.45 24.62 9.17
CA GLU A 3 -8.70 26.04 9.07
C GLU A 3 -8.23 26.55 7.71
N VAL A 4 -9.10 27.27 6.99
CA VAL A 4 -8.75 27.91 5.72
C VAL A 4 -7.92 29.16 5.99
N LYS A 5 -6.76 29.26 5.33
CA LYS A 5 -5.79 30.34 5.52
C LYS A 5 -5.60 31.18 4.26
N ALA A 6 -5.16 32.41 4.44
CA ALA A 6 -4.78 33.26 3.31
C ALA A 6 -3.61 32.63 2.55
N GLY A 7 -3.79 32.42 1.24
CA GLY A 7 -2.83 31.74 0.36
C GLY A 7 -3.22 30.31 0.00
N ASP A 8 -4.29 29.77 0.57
CA ASP A 8 -4.83 28.48 0.15
C ASP A 8 -5.41 28.56 -1.27
N LEU A 9 -5.21 27.50 -2.03
CA LEU A 9 -5.72 27.39 -3.39
C LEU A 9 -7.15 26.85 -3.40
N LEU A 10 -8.01 27.51 -4.16
CA LEU A 10 -9.36 27.01 -4.42
C LEU A 10 -9.34 26.11 -5.66
N LEU A 11 -9.87 24.90 -5.52
CA LEU A 11 -10.11 23.99 -6.62
C LEU A 11 -11.62 23.90 -6.85
N ALA A 12 -12.02 23.73 -8.11
CA ALA A 12 -13.40 23.43 -8.44
C ALA A 12 -13.83 22.11 -7.78
N ILE A 13 -15.03 22.06 -7.25
CA ILE A 13 -15.62 20.80 -6.77
C ILE A 13 -15.83 19.90 -7.98
N ASP A 14 -15.33 18.67 -7.89
CA ASP A 14 -15.64 17.62 -8.85
C ASP A 14 -17.08 17.18 -8.63
N GLU A 15 -17.98 17.51 -9.60
CA GLU A 15 -19.41 17.17 -9.57
C GLU A 15 -19.67 15.68 -9.86
N ALA A 16 -18.62 14.85 -10.04
CA ALA A 16 -18.82 13.42 -10.22
C ALA A 16 -19.61 12.85 -9.03
N PRO A 17 -20.75 12.20 -9.29
CA PRO A 17 -21.62 11.69 -8.22
C PRO A 17 -20.82 10.71 -7.37
N PHE A 18 -20.77 10.97 -6.08
CA PHE A 18 -20.17 10.07 -5.13
C PHE A 18 -21.09 8.87 -4.97
N ASP A 19 -20.67 7.72 -5.51
CA ASP A 19 -21.42 6.49 -5.28
C ASP A 19 -21.24 6.08 -3.81
N LEU A 20 -22.34 6.14 -3.05
CA LEU A 20 -22.36 5.80 -1.63
C LEU A 20 -22.53 4.29 -1.37
N TYR A 21 -22.80 3.52 -2.41
CA TYR A 21 -23.05 2.09 -2.32
C TYR A 21 -21.91 1.30 -2.96
N PHE A 22 -21.01 0.82 -2.13
CA PHE A 22 -19.92 -0.06 -2.58
C PHE A 22 -20.24 -1.51 -2.19
N GLN A 23 -20.21 -2.41 -3.17
CA GLN A 23 -20.17 -3.84 -2.89
C GLN A 23 -18.70 -4.27 -2.87
N PRO A 24 -18.17 -4.70 -1.71
CA PRO A 24 -16.80 -5.22 -1.65
C PRO A 24 -16.64 -6.43 -2.57
N HIS A 25 -15.63 -6.39 -3.42
CA HIS A 25 -15.30 -7.50 -4.32
C HIS A 25 -13.79 -7.58 -4.55
N ALA A 26 -13.31 -8.78 -4.89
CA ALA A 26 -11.92 -8.96 -5.25
C ALA A 26 -11.65 -8.34 -6.63
N PRO A 27 -10.46 -7.74 -6.85
CA PRO A 27 -10.08 -7.26 -8.17
C PRO A 27 -9.89 -8.44 -9.13
N ALA A 28 -10.25 -8.27 -10.40
CA ALA A 28 -10.02 -9.27 -11.43
C ALA A 28 -8.52 -9.49 -11.71
N ARG A 29 -7.72 -8.45 -11.51
CA ARG A 29 -6.26 -8.45 -11.66
C ARG A 29 -5.64 -7.49 -10.66
N ILE A 30 -4.49 -7.88 -10.12
CA ILE A 30 -3.66 -6.99 -9.29
C ILE A 30 -2.73 -6.21 -10.22
N PRO A 31 -2.76 -4.87 -10.21
CA PRO A 31 -1.82 -4.08 -10.98
C PRO A 31 -0.39 -4.27 -10.47
N ASP A 32 0.54 -4.51 -11.40
CA ASP A 32 1.95 -4.69 -11.05
C ASP A 32 2.52 -3.45 -10.36
N GLY A 33 3.25 -3.63 -9.26
CA GLY A 33 3.82 -2.54 -8.47
C GLY A 33 2.79 -1.62 -7.82
N ALA A 34 1.60 -2.13 -7.52
CA ALA A 34 0.61 -1.41 -6.74
C ALA A 34 1.07 -1.31 -5.28
N GLU A 35 1.15 -0.10 -4.76
CA GLU A 35 1.63 0.19 -3.41
C GLU A 35 0.96 1.42 -2.81
N VAL A 36 1.00 1.53 -1.50
CA VAL A 36 0.59 2.72 -0.76
C VAL A 36 1.58 3.85 -1.04
N MET A 37 1.10 4.97 -1.58
CA MET A 37 1.94 6.13 -1.90
C MET A 37 1.88 7.23 -0.86
N ALA A 38 0.77 7.35 -0.15
CA ALA A 38 0.58 8.36 0.89
C ALA A 38 -0.48 7.93 1.90
N THR A 39 -0.37 8.49 3.11
CA THR A 39 -1.35 8.37 4.19
C THR A 39 -1.90 9.75 4.51
N THR A 40 -3.21 9.89 4.77
CA THR A 40 -3.85 11.21 4.90
C THR A 40 -3.69 11.85 6.28
N ASP A 41 -3.71 11.05 7.34
CA ASP A 41 -3.83 11.58 8.71
C ASP A 41 -2.54 11.55 9.53
N ALA A 42 -1.49 10.92 9.00
CA ALA A 42 -0.19 10.87 9.67
C ALA A 42 0.93 10.86 8.64
N PRO A 43 2.07 11.50 8.92
CA PRO A 43 3.14 11.66 7.94
C PRO A 43 3.72 10.36 7.41
N SER A 44 3.50 9.23 8.05
CA SER A 44 4.08 7.94 7.62
C SER A 44 3.36 6.68 8.06
N VAL A 45 2.33 6.75 8.90
CA VAL A 45 1.71 5.56 9.53
C VAL A 45 0.19 5.71 9.56
N SER A 46 -0.52 4.72 9.05
CA SER A 46 -1.98 4.63 9.09
C SER A 46 -2.45 3.35 9.76
N GLY A 47 -3.65 3.39 10.32
CA GLY A 47 -4.31 2.25 10.94
C GLY A 47 -5.73 2.04 10.42
N ARG A 48 -6.51 1.25 11.13
CA ARG A 48 -7.90 0.97 10.80
C ARG A 48 -8.74 2.25 10.65
N LEU A 49 -9.61 2.27 9.64
CA LEU A 49 -10.52 3.38 9.29
C LEU A 49 -9.80 4.67 8.83
N GLN A 50 -8.53 4.57 8.49
CA GLN A 50 -7.79 5.66 7.89
C GLN A 50 -7.77 5.55 6.36
N VAL A 51 -7.66 6.69 5.71
CA VAL A 51 -7.60 6.77 4.26
C VAL A 51 -6.15 6.76 3.80
N VAL A 52 -5.87 5.97 2.78
CA VAL A 52 -4.56 5.93 2.12
C VAL A 52 -4.72 6.14 0.63
N ALA A 53 -3.71 6.73 0.01
CA ALA A 53 -3.62 6.83 -1.44
C ALA A 53 -2.76 5.68 -1.98
N ILE A 54 -3.18 5.10 -3.09
CA ILE A 54 -2.44 4.08 -3.83
C ILE A 54 -1.99 4.62 -5.18
N ASN A 55 -0.86 4.16 -5.67
CA ASN A 55 -0.20 4.62 -6.90
C ASN A 55 -0.80 4.01 -8.18
N ARG A 56 -2.04 3.52 -8.13
CA ARG A 56 -2.78 2.94 -9.27
C ARG A 56 -4.19 3.51 -9.33
N GLY A 57 -4.72 3.62 -10.54
CA GLY A 57 -6.02 4.19 -10.80
C GLY A 57 -6.80 3.47 -11.89
N ALA A 58 -7.77 4.15 -12.49
CA ALA A 58 -8.64 3.59 -13.52
C ALA A 58 -7.86 3.01 -14.71
N ARG A 59 -6.75 3.63 -15.10
CA ARG A 59 -5.88 3.14 -16.19
C ARG A 59 -5.28 1.78 -15.92
N ASP A 60 -5.10 1.44 -14.65
CA ASP A 60 -4.51 0.18 -14.20
C ASP A 60 -5.61 -0.89 -13.90
N GLY A 61 -6.89 -0.55 -14.11
CA GLY A 61 -8.03 -1.42 -13.87
C GLY A 61 -8.53 -1.39 -12.42
N VAL A 62 -8.15 -0.37 -11.65
CA VAL A 62 -8.69 -0.16 -10.30
C VAL A 62 -10.10 0.39 -10.42
N ALA A 63 -11.04 -0.14 -9.63
CA ALA A 63 -12.43 0.29 -9.57
C ALA A 63 -12.90 0.42 -8.11
N ASN A 64 -13.97 1.22 -7.91
CA ASN A 64 -14.58 1.37 -6.60
C ASN A 64 -15.14 0.04 -6.09
N GLY A 65 -14.99 -0.22 -4.80
CA GLY A 65 -15.41 -1.46 -4.14
C GLY A 65 -14.38 -2.59 -4.19
N GLN A 66 -13.29 -2.44 -4.94
CA GLN A 66 -12.23 -3.46 -4.93
C GLN A 66 -11.52 -3.53 -3.58
N VAL A 67 -11.32 -4.76 -3.10
CA VAL A 67 -10.63 -5.04 -1.84
C VAL A 67 -9.26 -5.63 -2.14
N TYR A 68 -8.24 -5.11 -1.46
CA TYR A 68 -6.86 -5.56 -1.56
C TYR A 68 -6.32 -5.93 -0.17
N SER A 69 -5.45 -6.91 -0.13
CA SER A 69 -4.59 -7.17 1.03
C SER A 69 -3.34 -6.32 0.95
N LEU A 70 -2.95 -5.74 2.08
CA LEU A 70 -1.74 -4.94 2.23
C LEU A 70 -0.64 -5.78 2.87
N PHE A 71 0.55 -5.70 2.31
CA PHE A 71 1.73 -6.42 2.78
C PHE A 71 2.91 -5.49 2.93
N LYS A 72 3.59 -5.60 4.05
CA LYS A 72 4.93 -5.03 4.22
C LYS A 72 5.93 -5.82 3.41
N PRO A 73 6.72 -5.18 2.55
CA PRO A 73 7.81 -5.84 1.86
C PRO A 73 8.77 -6.48 2.88
N GLY A 74 9.11 -7.73 2.65
CA GLY A 74 10.08 -8.44 3.47
C GLY A 74 11.43 -7.75 3.48
N GLU A 75 12.01 -7.59 4.66
CA GLU A 75 13.31 -6.98 4.82
C GLU A 75 14.42 -7.88 4.27
N ARG A 76 15.41 -7.28 3.64
CA ARG A 76 16.60 -8.00 3.20
C ARG A 76 17.61 -8.06 4.34
N ILE A 77 17.78 -9.24 4.90
CA ILE A 77 18.69 -9.49 6.02
C ILE A 77 19.89 -10.35 5.58
N ARG A 78 20.97 -10.24 6.33
CA ARG A 78 22.14 -11.08 6.11
C ARG A 78 21.94 -12.44 6.77
N ASP A 79 22.15 -13.52 6.02
CA ASP A 79 22.14 -14.87 6.55
C ASP A 79 23.43 -15.14 7.34
N SER A 80 23.39 -14.89 8.64
CA SER A 80 24.50 -15.13 9.57
C SER A 80 24.67 -16.61 9.92
N VAL A 81 23.65 -17.43 9.67
CA VAL A 81 23.70 -18.87 9.95
C VAL A 81 24.47 -19.60 8.85
N ARG A 82 24.22 -19.24 7.60
CA ARG A 82 24.91 -19.83 6.45
C ARG A 82 26.36 -19.33 6.30
N ASN A 83 26.63 -18.10 6.76
CA ASN A 83 27.95 -17.51 6.70
C ASN A 83 28.30 -16.77 8.02
N PRO A 84 28.57 -17.49 9.13
CA PRO A 84 28.76 -16.90 10.45
C PRO A 84 30.07 -16.09 10.59
N ASN A 85 31.04 -16.31 9.71
CA ASN A 85 32.33 -15.59 9.75
C ASN A 85 32.79 -15.18 8.34
N PRO A 86 32.22 -14.11 7.77
CA PRO A 86 32.57 -13.66 6.42
C PRO A 86 34.02 -13.12 6.41
N ASN A 87 34.89 -13.79 5.68
CA ASN A 87 36.23 -13.26 5.42
C ASN A 87 36.13 -12.21 4.29
N PRO A 88 36.40 -10.91 4.57
CA PRO A 88 36.27 -9.84 3.59
C PRO A 88 37.19 -9.98 2.37
N PHE A 89 38.25 -10.81 2.47
CA PHE A 89 39.21 -11.03 1.40
C PHE A 89 38.96 -12.27 0.54
N ARG A 90 38.06 -13.18 0.98
CA ARG A 90 37.73 -14.41 0.25
C ARG A 90 36.31 -14.48 -0.27
N ASP A 91 35.45 -13.52 0.10
CA ASP A 91 34.00 -13.60 -0.16
C ASP A 91 33.67 -13.00 -1.54
N SER A 92 34.03 -13.73 -2.60
CA SER A 92 33.58 -13.43 -3.97
C SER A 92 32.08 -13.71 -4.19
N ARG A 93 31.37 -14.27 -3.20
CA ARG A 93 29.94 -14.60 -3.22
C ARG A 93 29.13 -13.74 -2.26
N ARG A 94 29.36 -12.42 -2.27
CA ARG A 94 28.64 -11.49 -1.39
C ARG A 94 27.11 -11.52 -1.58
N GLU A 95 26.62 -11.93 -2.73
CA GLU A 95 25.18 -11.99 -3.04
C GLU A 95 24.49 -13.15 -2.34
N ASP A 96 25.16 -14.29 -2.14
CA ASP A 96 24.59 -15.48 -1.49
C ASP A 96 24.38 -15.34 0.03
N ALA A 97 24.88 -14.26 0.62
CA ALA A 97 24.78 -14.02 2.07
C ALA A 97 23.54 -13.20 2.46
N TRP A 98 22.75 -12.78 1.52
CA TRP A 98 21.54 -11.98 1.76
C TRP A 98 20.29 -12.77 1.45
N VAL A 99 19.36 -12.80 2.40
CA VAL A 99 18.05 -13.42 2.26
C VAL A 99 16.99 -12.34 2.39
N THR A 100 16.02 -12.35 1.49
CA THR A 100 14.83 -11.51 1.61
C THR A 100 13.78 -12.29 2.39
N LEU A 101 13.32 -11.73 3.49
CA LEU A 101 12.22 -12.30 4.27
C LEU A 101 10.92 -12.27 3.46
N PRO A 102 9.97 -13.17 3.74
CA PRO A 102 8.64 -13.09 3.15
C PRO A 102 7.95 -11.78 3.49
N ASP A 103 7.07 -11.34 2.61
CA ASP A 103 6.20 -10.18 2.86
C ASP A 103 5.28 -10.49 4.04
N ASP A 104 5.06 -9.49 4.91
CA ASP A 104 4.29 -9.63 6.14
C ASP A 104 2.92 -8.96 5.97
N PHE A 105 1.84 -9.69 6.26
CA PHE A 105 0.48 -9.19 6.13
C PHE A 105 0.23 -8.03 7.09
N ALA A 106 -0.29 -6.91 6.56
CA ALA A 106 -0.54 -5.70 7.32
C ALA A 106 -2.04 -5.41 7.53
N GLY A 107 -2.91 -5.75 6.57
CA GLY A 107 -4.34 -5.48 6.68
C GLY A 107 -5.08 -5.57 5.36
N HIS A 108 -6.33 -5.10 5.36
CA HIS A 108 -7.19 -5.03 4.18
C HIS A 108 -7.59 -3.59 3.87
N LEU A 109 -7.61 -3.26 2.60
CA LEU A 109 -7.97 -1.97 2.04
C LEU A 109 -9.15 -2.13 1.08
N MET A 110 -10.16 -1.26 1.16
CA MET A 110 -11.23 -1.14 0.16
C MET A 110 -11.12 0.19 -0.57
N VAL A 111 -11.09 0.14 -1.89
CA VAL A 111 -11.07 1.34 -2.74
C VAL A 111 -12.45 1.96 -2.79
N PHE A 112 -12.56 3.27 -2.50
CA PHE A 112 -13.80 4.01 -2.52
C PHE A 112 -13.81 5.19 -3.50
N ARG A 113 -12.63 5.63 -3.96
CA ARG A 113 -12.52 6.67 -4.98
C ARG A 113 -11.37 6.41 -5.92
N VAL A 114 -11.66 6.47 -7.21
CA VAL A 114 -10.69 6.17 -8.27
C VAL A 114 -10.53 7.38 -9.18
N PHE A 115 -9.29 7.75 -9.43
CA PHE A 115 -8.87 8.72 -10.43
C PHE A 115 -8.10 8.02 -11.55
N ASP A 116 -7.64 8.75 -12.54
CA ASP A 116 -6.93 8.18 -13.69
C ASP A 116 -5.70 7.35 -13.29
N ARG A 117 -4.84 7.88 -12.41
CA ARG A 117 -3.56 7.27 -12.03
C ARG A 117 -3.40 6.92 -10.56
N ILE A 118 -4.27 7.43 -9.72
CA ILE A 118 -4.26 7.21 -8.27
C ILE A 118 -5.65 6.81 -7.80
N SER A 119 -5.73 6.17 -6.66
CA SER A 119 -7.01 5.88 -6.01
C SER A 119 -6.88 6.06 -4.50
N TYR A 120 -8.00 6.31 -3.86
CA TYR A 120 -8.09 6.34 -2.41
C TYR A 120 -8.80 5.10 -1.91
N GLY A 121 -8.24 4.53 -0.86
CA GLY A 121 -8.81 3.39 -0.18
C GLY A 121 -8.91 3.62 1.32
N LEU A 122 -9.92 2.98 1.91
CA LEU A 122 -10.15 2.95 3.33
C LEU A 122 -9.56 1.65 3.90
N VAL A 123 -8.73 1.76 4.92
CA VAL A 123 -8.20 0.61 5.66
C VAL A 123 -9.34 0.02 6.49
N MET A 124 -9.84 -1.15 6.11
CA MET A 124 -10.96 -1.83 6.78
C MET A 124 -10.50 -2.56 8.02
N GLU A 125 -9.37 -3.24 7.92
CA GLU A 125 -8.72 -3.99 8.99
C GLU A 125 -7.22 -3.76 8.93
N SER A 126 -6.58 -3.70 10.09
CA SER A 126 -5.15 -3.51 10.21
C SER A 126 -4.63 -4.34 11.38
N GLN A 127 -3.75 -5.29 11.08
CA GLN A 127 -3.01 -6.05 12.10
C GLN A 127 -1.67 -5.38 12.43
N ARG A 128 -1.18 -4.55 11.49
CA ARG A 128 0.05 -3.75 11.63
C ARG A 128 -0.19 -2.35 11.10
N HIS A 129 0.68 -1.43 11.46
CA HIS A 129 0.66 -0.08 10.91
C HIS A 129 0.88 -0.11 9.39
N ILE A 130 -0.01 0.52 8.64
CA ILE A 130 0.11 0.68 7.20
C ILE A 130 1.09 1.83 6.93
N GLN A 131 2.02 1.60 6.02
CA GLN A 131 3.08 2.55 5.68
C GLN A 131 3.16 2.77 4.17
N VAL A 132 3.77 3.87 3.78
CA VAL A 132 4.14 4.12 2.39
C VAL A 132 5.07 2.99 1.91
N ARG A 133 4.82 2.49 0.69
CA ARG A 133 5.43 1.32 0.04
C ARG A 133 4.91 -0.05 0.51
N ASP A 134 3.91 -0.12 1.38
CA ASP A 134 3.21 -1.38 1.59
C ASP A 134 2.55 -1.80 0.27
N ARG A 135 2.71 -3.05 -0.12
CA ARG A 135 2.28 -3.59 -1.42
C ARG A 135 0.85 -4.07 -1.37
N LEU A 136 0.14 -3.88 -2.49
CA LEU A 136 -1.19 -4.42 -2.68
C LEU A 136 -1.10 -5.80 -3.33
N GLN A 137 -1.84 -6.76 -2.77
CA GLN A 137 -1.97 -8.12 -3.32
C GLN A 137 -3.45 -8.51 -3.35
N ALA A 138 -3.74 -9.66 -3.97
CA ALA A 138 -5.08 -10.22 -3.94
C ALA A 138 -5.54 -10.44 -2.49
N PRO A 139 -6.82 -10.20 -2.18
CA PRO A 139 -7.32 -10.52 -0.86
C PRO A 139 -7.17 -12.03 -0.63
N TYR A 140 -6.68 -12.42 0.54
CA TYR A 140 -6.75 -13.82 0.94
C TYR A 140 -8.22 -14.21 1.03
N ALA A 141 -8.59 -15.33 0.41
CA ALA A 141 -9.84 -15.99 0.74
C ALA A 141 -9.75 -16.41 2.21
N LEU A 142 -10.59 -15.81 3.03
CA LEU A 142 -10.80 -16.23 4.41
C LEU A 142 -11.48 -17.60 4.42
#